data_669ec2fe9d09721ac9fc6dc2fc74b56f
#
_entry.id   669ec2fe9d09721ac9fc6dc2fc74b56f
#
_cell.length_a   1.000
_cell.length_b   1.000
_cell.length_c   1.000
_cell.angle_alpha   90.00
_cell.angle_beta   90.00
_cell.angle_gamma   90.00
#
_symmetry.space_group_name_H-M   'P 1'
#
loop_
_entity.id
_entity.type
_entity.pdbx_description
1 polymer ?
#
loop_
_entity_poly.entity_id
_entity_poly.type
_entity_poly.pdbx_seq_one_letter_code
_entity_poly.pdbx_strand_id
1 'polypeptide(L)'
;MGFAEDMKKLAERLASVENQITTEEATKMSLILPFFQLLGYDVFNPSEFCPEFTADVGIKKGEKVDYAILRNGQPVILIEAKAVSKKLDRHSSQLFRYYVSTQAKFAILTNGIHYKFYTDLDETNKMDKDPFMEFRLPEIRDSQITQVEKFHKKYLDVEKILDTASVLKYNTLFKKSISQQLDSPSNDFVKLFLQPFYKGAKTQAVIEKFRPILKGAIKEYISETVNDRIKFALESASATPAEDDRISTEEEWESVTLVKDILRPTVHPEDISHKQTGSYLAILYKNNSRKWICRINLYSLQKTLILPDENKKEMRYPIENVSDIQKYASEITAAARRYIEPQKPKKQEFLLTKWGTYEMPDPYRIHLKKGPRKDLRKIDTAK
;
A
#
# COMPACT_ATOMS: atom_id res chain seq x y z
N MET A 1 -8.36 18.21 -12.90
CA MET A 1 -7.78 16.94 -13.33
C MET A 1 -7.03 16.37 -12.13
N GLY A 2 -7.08 15.05 -11.91
CA GLY A 2 -6.42 14.43 -10.77
C GLY A 2 -5.00 13.98 -11.14
N PHE A 3 -4.11 13.88 -10.15
CA PHE A 3 -2.73 13.43 -10.33
C PHE A 3 -2.63 12.12 -11.14
N ALA A 4 -3.54 11.18 -10.91
CA ALA A 4 -3.57 9.90 -11.63
C ALA A 4 -3.82 10.07 -13.16
N GLU A 5 -4.71 10.99 -13.54
CA GLU A 5 -4.97 11.28 -14.97
C GLU A 5 -3.76 11.92 -15.63
N ASP A 6 -3.11 12.85 -14.94
CA ASP A 6 -1.94 13.54 -15.48
C ASP A 6 -0.74 12.59 -15.61
N MET A 7 -0.60 11.64 -14.68
CA MET A 7 0.40 10.57 -14.77
C MET A 7 0.15 9.64 -15.98
N LYS A 8 -1.10 9.26 -16.23
CA LYS A 8 -1.47 8.44 -17.41
C LYS A 8 -1.21 9.19 -18.71
N LYS A 9 -1.52 10.49 -18.80
CA LYS A 9 -1.19 11.33 -19.96
C LYS A 9 0.32 11.43 -20.19
N LEU A 10 1.12 11.52 -19.12
CA LEU A 10 2.58 11.50 -19.25
C LEU A 10 3.07 10.16 -19.81
N ALA A 11 2.49 9.05 -19.38
CA ALA A 11 2.80 7.72 -19.90
C ALA A 11 2.43 7.57 -21.39
N GLU A 12 1.27 8.06 -21.80
CA GLU A 12 0.84 8.06 -23.21
C GLU A 12 1.76 8.93 -24.09
N ARG A 13 2.12 10.13 -23.61
CA ARG A 13 3.06 11.02 -24.30
C ARG A 13 4.41 10.34 -24.51
N LEU A 14 4.91 9.62 -23.50
CA LEU A 14 6.17 8.90 -23.55
C LEU A 14 6.17 7.92 -24.73
N ALA A 15 5.14 7.12 -24.91
CA ALA A 15 5.02 6.16 -26.00
C ALA A 15 5.14 6.83 -27.40
N SER A 16 4.72 8.10 -27.53
CA SER A 16 4.79 8.85 -28.79
C SER A 16 6.17 9.43 -29.11
N VAL A 17 7.03 9.65 -28.09
CA VAL A 17 8.33 10.34 -28.25
C VAL A 17 9.55 9.45 -28.01
N GLU A 18 9.38 8.27 -27.43
CA GLU A 18 10.47 7.36 -27.00
C GLU A 18 11.48 7.11 -28.12
N ASN A 19 11.00 6.81 -29.34
CA ASN A 19 11.85 6.51 -30.50
C ASN A 19 12.66 7.71 -31.03
N GLN A 20 12.33 8.93 -30.62
CA GLN A 20 13.01 10.16 -31.03
C GLN A 20 14.10 10.57 -30.02
N ILE A 21 14.13 9.95 -28.84
CA ILE A 21 15.05 10.29 -27.76
C ILE A 21 16.24 9.36 -27.80
N THR A 22 17.40 9.89 -28.14
CA THR A 22 18.64 9.09 -28.35
C THR A 22 19.72 9.38 -27.31
N THR A 23 19.68 10.55 -26.66
CA THR A 23 20.71 11.00 -25.71
C THR A 23 20.19 11.04 -24.28
N GLU A 24 21.10 11.06 -23.32
CA GLU A 24 20.77 11.21 -21.91
C GLU A 24 20.16 12.59 -21.63
N GLU A 25 20.71 13.65 -22.23
CA GLU A 25 20.17 14.99 -22.06
C GLU A 25 18.75 15.12 -22.65
N ALA A 26 18.50 14.55 -23.83
CA ALA A 26 17.15 14.50 -24.38
C ALA A 26 16.19 13.71 -23.48
N THR A 27 16.66 12.62 -22.84
CA THR A 27 15.89 11.86 -21.85
C THR A 27 15.56 12.71 -20.63
N LYS A 28 16.54 13.44 -20.08
CA LYS A 28 16.33 14.34 -18.94
C LYS A 28 15.27 15.38 -19.26
N MET A 29 15.41 16.08 -20.37
CA MET A 29 14.52 17.18 -20.78
C MET A 29 13.10 16.71 -21.13
N SER A 30 12.97 15.62 -21.87
CA SER A 30 11.68 15.21 -22.45
C SER A 30 10.86 14.30 -21.56
N LEU A 31 11.49 13.54 -20.66
CA LEU A 31 10.83 12.50 -19.85
C LEU A 31 10.98 12.74 -18.36
N ILE A 32 12.19 13.04 -17.88
CA ILE A 32 12.47 13.06 -16.44
C ILE A 32 11.98 14.39 -15.82
N LEU A 33 12.34 15.53 -16.37
CA LEU A 33 11.88 16.81 -15.84
C LEU A 33 10.35 16.94 -15.87
N PRO A 34 9.61 16.56 -16.91
CA PRO A 34 8.15 16.55 -16.88
C PRO A 34 7.55 15.69 -15.78
N PHE A 35 8.17 14.54 -15.44
CA PHE A 35 7.72 13.71 -14.31
C PHE A 35 7.85 14.45 -12.97
N PHE A 36 8.97 15.14 -12.72
CA PHE A 36 9.14 15.90 -11.50
C PHE A 36 8.29 17.18 -11.46
N GLN A 37 8.02 17.81 -12.59
CA GLN A 37 7.04 18.91 -12.69
C GLN A 37 5.64 18.43 -12.29
N LEU A 38 5.23 17.23 -12.73
CA LEU A 38 3.96 16.63 -12.35
C LEU A 38 3.90 16.34 -10.84
N LEU A 39 5.04 16.00 -10.22
CA LEU A 39 5.17 15.92 -8.77
C LEU A 39 5.20 17.28 -8.07
N GLY A 40 5.00 18.38 -8.79
CA GLY A 40 4.87 19.74 -8.23
C GLY A 40 6.19 20.43 -7.92
N TYR A 41 7.33 19.90 -8.37
CA TYR A 41 8.64 20.55 -8.20
C TYR A 41 8.87 21.57 -9.31
N ASP A 42 9.43 22.72 -8.93
CA ASP A 42 9.92 23.70 -9.90
C ASP A 42 11.32 23.27 -10.38
N VAL A 43 11.33 22.54 -11.50
CA VAL A 43 12.56 21.98 -12.08
C VAL A 43 13.52 23.03 -12.64
N PHE A 44 13.09 24.30 -12.74
CA PHE A 44 13.90 25.43 -13.18
C PHE A 44 14.44 26.25 -12.03
N ASN A 45 14.05 25.94 -10.78
CA ASN A 45 14.56 26.58 -9.59
C ASN A 45 15.69 25.74 -8.95
N PRO A 46 16.98 26.13 -9.10
CA PRO A 46 18.11 25.36 -8.57
C PRO A 46 18.14 25.29 -7.03
N SER A 47 17.42 26.15 -6.33
CA SER A 47 17.28 26.10 -4.87
C SER A 47 16.33 25.00 -4.41
N GLU A 48 15.54 24.41 -5.32
CA GLU A 48 14.59 23.35 -5.07
C GLU A 48 14.99 22.07 -5.81
N PHE A 49 15.28 22.20 -7.10
CA PHE A 49 15.68 21.11 -7.99
C PHE A 49 17.07 21.41 -8.54
N CYS A 50 18.10 21.02 -7.79
CA CYS A 50 19.49 21.36 -8.08
C CYS A 50 20.07 20.42 -9.13
N PRO A 51 20.43 20.91 -10.32
CA PRO A 51 21.14 20.11 -11.32
C PRO A 51 22.60 19.92 -10.92
N GLU A 52 23.22 18.84 -11.40
CA GLU A 52 24.64 18.53 -11.21
C GLU A 52 25.09 18.67 -9.74
N PHE A 53 24.27 18.14 -8.82
CA PHE A 53 24.52 18.30 -7.39
C PHE A 53 25.82 17.61 -6.97
N THR A 54 26.64 18.34 -6.22
CA THR A 54 27.92 17.87 -5.68
C THR A 54 27.84 17.83 -4.14
N ALA A 55 28.23 16.73 -3.52
CA ALA A 55 28.32 16.65 -2.05
C ALA A 55 29.69 17.20 -1.58
N ASP A 56 29.70 17.84 -0.43
CA ASP A 56 30.88 18.55 0.09
C ASP A 56 32.00 17.62 0.59
N VAL A 57 31.72 16.36 0.89
CA VAL A 57 32.66 15.42 1.54
C VAL A 57 32.63 14.03 0.95
N GLY A 58 33.83 13.45 0.74
CA GLY A 58 33.99 12.00 0.52
C GLY A 58 33.83 11.50 -0.91
N ILE A 59 33.66 12.37 -1.90
CA ILE A 59 33.46 12.03 -3.30
C ILE A 59 34.71 12.29 -4.13
N LYS A 60 34.93 11.49 -5.19
CA LYS A 60 35.99 11.76 -6.16
C LYS A 60 35.79 13.14 -6.78
N LYS A 61 36.85 13.92 -6.84
CA LYS A 61 36.83 15.27 -7.40
C LYS A 61 36.21 15.24 -8.82
N GLY A 62 35.08 15.97 -8.99
CA GLY A 62 34.37 16.06 -10.28
C GLY A 62 33.20 15.07 -10.48
N GLU A 63 32.93 14.15 -9.55
CA GLU A 63 31.69 13.38 -9.62
C GLU A 63 30.51 14.28 -9.21
N LYS A 64 29.36 14.09 -9.84
CA LYS A 64 28.11 14.81 -9.59
C LYS A 64 26.94 13.84 -9.73
N VAL A 65 25.88 13.98 -8.97
CA VAL A 65 24.61 13.34 -9.25
C VAL A 65 23.77 14.25 -10.16
N ASP A 66 22.99 13.70 -11.07
CA ASP A 66 22.33 14.51 -12.09
C ASP A 66 21.41 15.57 -11.50
N TYR A 67 20.63 15.23 -10.46
CA TYR A 67 19.78 16.19 -9.75
C TYR A 67 19.66 15.85 -8.26
N ALA A 68 19.39 16.87 -7.46
CA ALA A 68 18.96 16.73 -6.07
C ALA A 68 17.72 17.60 -5.80
N ILE A 69 16.71 17.04 -5.15
CA ILE A 69 15.61 17.82 -4.60
C ILE A 69 16.04 18.29 -3.21
N LEU A 70 16.05 19.62 -3.04
CA LEU A 70 16.48 20.29 -1.83
C LEU A 70 15.27 20.74 -1.00
N ARG A 71 15.40 20.61 0.31
CA ARG A 71 14.47 21.19 1.29
C ARG A 71 15.27 21.91 2.34
N ASN A 72 15.05 23.22 2.49
CA ASN A 72 15.84 24.08 3.39
C ASN A 72 17.35 24.01 3.09
N GLY A 73 17.73 23.93 1.83
CA GLY A 73 19.12 23.83 1.38
C GLY A 73 19.79 22.47 1.57
N GLN A 74 19.08 21.47 2.10
CA GLN A 74 19.60 20.11 2.30
C GLN A 74 18.97 19.14 1.29
N PRO A 75 19.76 18.20 0.72
CA PRO A 75 19.23 17.20 -0.20
C PRO A 75 18.34 16.22 0.53
N VAL A 76 17.11 16.02 0.01
CA VAL A 76 16.15 15.05 0.52
C VAL A 76 16.04 13.86 -0.43
N ILE A 77 16.09 14.10 -1.76
CA ILE A 77 16.03 13.08 -2.78
C ILE A 77 17.16 13.31 -3.77
N LEU A 78 17.97 12.29 -4.03
CA LEU A 78 18.97 12.28 -5.10
C LEU A 78 18.39 11.58 -6.34
N ILE A 79 18.73 12.09 -7.51
CA ILE A 79 18.21 11.56 -8.79
C ILE A 79 19.38 11.34 -9.73
N GLU A 80 19.54 10.09 -10.17
CA GLU A 80 20.47 9.69 -11.21
C GLU A 80 19.70 9.32 -12.46
N ALA A 81 20.01 9.99 -13.56
CA ALA A 81 19.39 9.81 -14.85
C ALA A 81 20.27 8.95 -15.76
N LYS A 82 19.66 8.23 -16.67
CA LYS A 82 20.34 7.50 -17.74
C LYS A 82 19.59 7.69 -19.05
N ALA A 83 20.28 7.55 -20.17
CA ALA A 83 19.63 7.57 -21.46
C ALA A 83 18.51 6.52 -21.54
N VAL A 84 17.43 6.83 -22.23
CA VAL A 84 16.22 5.98 -22.35
C VAL A 84 16.53 4.55 -22.79
N SER A 85 17.54 4.36 -23.63
CA SER A 85 17.99 3.06 -24.13
C SER A 85 18.77 2.21 -23.11
N LYS A 86 19.16 2.77 -21.97
CA LYS A 86 19.99 2.07 -20.97
C LYS A 86 19.15 1.29 -19.98
N LYS A 87 19.55 0.05 -19.72
CA LYS A 87 19.02 -0.76 -18.60
C LYS A 87 19.62 -0.26 -17.28
N LEU A 88 18.82 -0.16 -16.23
CA LEU A 88 19.22 0.43 -14.95
C LEU A 88 20.00 -0.52 -14.02
N ASP A 89 20.08 -1.82 -14.35
CA ASP A 89 20.57 -2.86 -13.42
C ASP A 89 22.04 -2.72 -13.01
N ARG A 90 22.85 -1.93 -13.73
CA ARG A 90 24.29 -1.76 -13.50
C ARG A 90 24.71 -0.33 -13.11
N HIS A 91 23.77 0.57 -12.88
CA HIS A 91 24.06 2.00 -12.77
C HIS A 91 23.88 2.63 -11.38
N SER A 92 23.68 1.83 -10.33
CA SER A 92 23.43 2.34 -8.99
C SER A 92 24.69 2.77 -8.20
N SER A 93 25.90 2.41 -8.66
CA SER A 93 27.14 2.61 -7.89
C SER A 93 27.47 4.07 -7.61
N GLN A 94 27.19 4.98 -8.53
CA GLN A 94 27.40 6.43 -8.35
C GLN A 94 26.38 6.97 -7.35
N LEU A 95 25.11 6.70 -7.58
CA LEU A 95 24.01 7.09 -6.70
C LEU A 95 24.23 6.57 -5.26
N PHE A 96 24.72 5.32 -5.12
CA PHE A 96 25.05 4.73 -3.84
C PHE A 96 26.12 5.54 -3.07
N ARG A 97 27.22 5.95 -3.75
CA ARG A 97 28.28 6.77 -3.12
C ARG A 97 27.75 8.11 -2.65
N TYR A 98 26.92 8.77 -3.46
CA TYR A 98 26.31 10.05 -3.10
C TYR A 98 25.34 9.93 -1.92
N TYR A 99 24.56 8.84 -1.89
CA TYR A 99 23.63 8.61 -0.81
C TYR A 99 24.35 8.54 0.55
N VAL A 100 25.43 7.76 0.62
CA VAL A 100 26.24 7.60 1.84
C VAL A 100 26.91 8.92 2.29
N SER A 101 27.25 9.80 1.35
CA SER A 101 27.94 11.07 1.63
C SER A 101 27.02 12.25 1.86
N THR A 102 25.71 12.05 1.82
CA THR A 102 24.69 13.10 2.00
C THR A 102 23.70 12.75 3.11
N GLN A 103 22.81 13.70 3.43
CA GLN A 103 21.69 13.45 4.35
C GLN A 103 20.40 13.08 3.59
N ALA A 104 20.50 12.80 2.30
CA ALA A 104 19.35 12.41 1.52
C ALA A 104 18.69 11.17 2.10
N LYS A 105 17.34 11.13 2.09
CA LYS A 105 16.55 10.02 2.59
C LYS A 105 16.05 9.10 1.49
N PHE A 106 16.04 9.61 0.27
CA PHE A 106 15.61 8.85 -0.89
C PHE A 106 16.60 9.03 -2.05
N ALA A 107 16.69 8.01 -2.88
CA ALA A 107 17.41 8.05 -4.13
C ALA A 107 16.55 7.47 -5.25
N ILE A 108 16.56 8.09 -6.41
CA ILE A 108 15.82 7.66 -7.59
C ILE A 108 16.79 7.44 -8.74
N LEU A 109 16.79 6.23 -9.28
CA LEU A 109 17.49 5.88 -10.51
C LEU A 109 16.45 5.76 -11.64
N THR A 110 16.63 6.48 -12.73
CA THR A 110 15.66 6.47 -13.82
C THR A 110 16.29 6.65 -15.21
N ASN A 111 15.62 6.10 -16.22
CA ASN A 111 15.86 6.40 -17.62
C ASN A 111 14.62 7.05 -18.30
N GLY A 112 13.74 7.63 -17.49
CA GLY A 112 12.50 8.27 -17.96
C GLY A 112 11.34 7.29 -18.22
N ILE A 113 11.63 6.01 -18.49
CA ILE A 113 10.65 4.93 -18.65
C ILE A 113 10.55 4.11 -17.37
N HIS A 114 11.69 3.72 -16.85
CA HIS A 114 11.82 2.89 -15.66
C HIS A 114 12.29 3.74 -14.48
N TYR A 115 11.61 3.65 -13.36
CA TYR A 115 11.90 4.37 -12.12
C TYR A 115 12.15 3.37 -11.00
N LYS A 116 13.27 3.51 -10.30
CA LYS A 116 13.65 2.72 -9.12
C LYS A 116 13.89 3.65 -7.94
N PHE A 117 13.16 3.45 -6.86
CA PHE A 117 13.20 4.26 -5.64
C PHE A 117 13.91 3.50 -4.53
N TYR A 118 14.91 4.12 -3.94
CA TYR A 118 15.77 3.54 -2.91
C TYR A 118 15.72 4.39 -1.63
N THR A 119 16.00 3.73 -0.51
CA THR A 119 16.22 4.34 0.80
C THR A 119 17.16 3.46 1.62
N ASP A 120 17.30 3.69 2.92
CA ASP A 120 18.22 3.04 3.85
C ASP A 120 17.49 2.24 4.95
N LEU A 121 16.66 1.26 4.55
CA LEU A 121 15.87 0.45 5.49
C LEU A 121 16.70 -0.61 6.23
N ASP A 122 17.74 -1.15 5.59
CA ASP A 122 18.55 -2.24 6.15
C ASP A 122 19.66 -1.68 7.08
N GLU A 123 20.34 -0.62 6.66
CA GLU A 123 21.42 0.03 7.41
C GLU A 123 21.32 1.56 7.26
N THR A 124 21.24 2.28 8.36
CA THR A 124 21.12 3.74 8.36
C THR A 124 22.23 4.43 7.55
N ASN A 125 21.86 5.39 6.71
CA ASN A 125 22.74 6.13 5.79
C ASN A 125 23.46 5.26 4.74
N LYS A 126 22.95 4.07 4.46
CA LYS A 126 23.47 3.19 3.43
C LYS A 126 22.33 2.75 2.53
N MET A 127 22.32 3.22 1.30
CA MET A 127 21.28 2.88 0.33
C MET A 127 21.15 1.36 0.17
N ASP A 128 19.95 0.84 0.23
CA ASP A 128 19.64 -0.57 0.02
C ASP A 128 20.02 -1.04 -1.40
N LYS A 129 20.31 -2.32 -1.55
CA LYS A 129 20.60 -2.90 -2.89
C LYS A 129 19.35 -2.98 -3.75
N ASP A 130 18.23 -3.35 -3.14
CA ASP A 130 16.96 -3.51 -3.82
C ASP A 130 16.11 -2.26 -3.62
N PRO A 131 15.45 -1.75 -4.69
CA PRO A 131 14.54 -0.64 -4.55
C PRO A 131 13.32 -1.04 -3.72
N PHE A 132 12.83 -0.15 -2.87
CA PHE A 132 11.57 -0.38 -2.15
C PHE A 132 10.35 -0.23 -3.05
N MET A 133 10.47 0.53 -4.15
CA MET A 133 9.45 0.69 -5.18
C MET A 133 10.11 0.79 -6.55
N GLU A 134 9.54 0.08 -7.53
CA GLU A 134 9.92 0.22 -8.94
C GLU A 134 8.70 0.10 -9.84
N PHE A 135 8.72 0.81 -10.95
CA PHE A 135 7.69 0.73 -11.98
C PHE A 135 8.21 1.16 -13.35
N ARG A 136 7.51 0.72 -14.38
CA ARG A 136 7.66 1.24 -15.75
C ARG A 136 6.50 2.20 -16.02
N LEU A 137 6.80 3.43 -16.43
CA LEU A 137 5.79 4.47 -16.57
C LEU A 137 4.66 4.09 -17.55
N PRO A 138 4.92 3.45 -18.71
CA PRO A 138 3.84 2.99 -19.61
C PRO A 138 2.92 1.92 -19.01
N GLU A 139 3.39 1.20 -17.99
CA GLU A 139 2.70 0.08 -17.38
C GLU A 139 2.30 0.38 -15.91
N ILE A 140 2.31 1.67 -15.53
CA ILE A 140 2.08 2.07 -14.15
C ILE A 140 0.64 1.77 -13.72
N ARG A 141 0.50 1.12 -12.57
CA ARG A 141 -0.79 0.73 -11.98
C ARG A 141 -1.30 1.80 -11.03
N ASP A 142 -2.61 1.91 -10.85
CA ASP A 142 -3.22 2.88 -9.94
C ASP A 142 -2.67 2.78 -8.50
N SER A 143 -2.38 1.56 -8.01
CA SER A 143 -1.73 1.36 -6.72
C SER A 143 -0.31 1.94 -6.63
N GLN A 144 0.44 1.93 -7.74
CA GLN A 144 1.77 2.53 -7.84
C GLN A 144 1.67 4.05 -7.95
N ILE A 145 0.71 4.57 -8.72
CA ILE A 145 0.43 6.02 -8.82
C ILE A 145 0.17 6.61 -7.43
N THR A 146 -0.65 5.95 -6.61
CA THR A 146 -0.91 6.37 -5.22
C THR A 146 0.36 6.42 -4.36
N GLN A 147 1.33 5.52 -4.59
CA GLN A 147 2.60 5.57 -3.87
C GLN A 147 3.53 6.67 -4.41
N VAL A 148 3.56 6.88 -5.72
CA VAL A 148 4.33 7.96 -6.35
C VAL A 148 3.79 9.34 -5.91
N GLU A 149 2.48 9.50 -5.74
CA GLU A 149 1.86 10.73 -5.27
C GLU A 149 2.36 11.17 -3.88
N LYS A 150 2.82 10.26 -3.04
CA LYS A 150 3.44 10.59 -1.74
C LYS A 150 4.74 11.40 -1.89
N PHE A 151 5.40 11.30 -3.05
CA PHE A 151 6.59 12.09 -3.41
C PHE A 151 6.25 13.45 -4.00
N HIS A 152 4.98 13.77 -4.18
CA HIS A 152 4.56 15.10 -4.62
C HIS A 152 4.98 16.12 -3.55
N LYS A 153 5.56 17.26 -3.99
CA LYS A 153 6.08 18.33 -3.13
C LYS A 153 5.16 18.70 -1.96
N LYS A 154 3.85 18.79 -2.22
CA LYS A 154 2.83 19.13 -1.24
C LYS A 154 2.65 18.07 -0.14
N TYR A 155 2.90 16.80 -0.47
CA TYR A 155 2.60 15.66 0.40
C TYR A 155 3.86 14.96 0.90
N LEU A 156 5.06 15.44 0.52
CA LEU A 156 6.34 14.85 0.88
C LEU A 156 6.55 14.86 2.41
N ASP A 157 6.29 13.73 3.02
CA ASP A 157 6.51 13.44 4.43
C ASP A 157 7.46 12.25 4.52
N VAL A 158 8.70 12.54 4.90
CA VAL A 158 9.79 11.55 4.90
C VAL A 158 9.48 10.37 5.80
N GLU A 159 8.97 10.61 7.03
CA GLU A 159 8.70 9.55 8.00
C GLU A 159 7.57 8.62 7.49
N LYS A 160 6.47 9.19 7.00
CA LYS A 160 5.37 8.37 6.44
C LYS A 160 5.78 7.57 5.21
N ILE A 161 6.69 8.10 4.39
CA ILE A 161 7.20 7.36 3.24
C ILE A 161 8.07 6.20 3.70
N LEU A 162 8.96 6.41 4.70
CA LEU A 162 9.82 5.37 5.25
C LEU A 162 9.02 4.22 5.87
N ASP A 163 7.97 4.52 6.64
CA ASP A 163 7.06 3.51 7.20
C ASP A 163 6.42 2.64 6.09
N THR A 164 6.02 3.29 5.00
CA THR A 164 5.43 2.60 3.85
C THR A 164 6.48 1.85 3.03
N ALA A 165 7.68 2.39 2.90
CA ALA A 165 8.76 1.84 2.09
C ALA A 165 9.16 0.42 2.54
N SER A 166 9.22 0.19 3.86
CA SER A 166 9.47 -1.14 4.42
C SER A 166 8.44 -2.16 3.93
N VAL A 167 7.16 -1.83 4.04
CA VAL A 167 6.07 -2.72 3.58
C VAL A 167 6.15 -2.97 2.08
N LEU A 168 6.43 -1.95 1.28
CA LEU A 168 6.55 -2.07 -0.17
C LEU A 168 7.75 -2.92 -0.58
N LYS A 169 8.90 -2.73 0.05
CA LYS A 169 10.13 -3.51 -0.19
C LYS A 169 9.89 -4.99 0.06
N TYR A 170 9.43 -5.34 1.27
CA TYR A 170 9.21 -6.73 1.62
C TYR A 170 8.08 -7.37 0.81
N ASN A 171 7.01 -6.65 0.49
CA ASN A 171 5.98 -7.15 -0.41
C ASN A 171 6.54 -7.49 -1.80
N THR A 172 7.41 -6.64 -2.35
CA THR A 172 8.07 -6.89 -3.63
C THR A 172 9.01 -8.09 -3.56
N LEU A 173 9.83 -8.19 -2.49
CA LEU A 173 10.73 -9.31 -2.27
C LEU A 173 9.98 -10.63 -2.08
N PHE A 174 8.87 -10.62 -1.32
CA PHE A 174 8.03 -11.81 -1.15
C PHE A 174 7.39 -12.25 -2.48
N LYS A 175 6.85 -11.33 -3.28
CA LYS A 175 6.31 -11.66 -4.61
C LYS A 175 7.37 -12.27 -5.50
N LYS A 176 8.59 -11.72 -5.52
CA LYS A 176 9.72 -12.27 -6.29
C LYS A 176 10.11 -13.66 -5.80
N SER A 177 10.20 -13.85 -4.49
CA SER A 177 10.50 -15.15 -3.88
C SER A 177 9.41 -16.19 -4.21
N ILE A 178 8.14 -15.81 -4.08
CA ILE A 178 7.00 -16.68 -4.44
C ILE A 178 7.09 -17.07 -5.93
N SER A 179 7.27 -16.11 -6.83
CA SER A 179 7.42 -16.39 -8.26
C SER A 179 8.55 -17.38 -8.52
N GLN A 180 9.70 -17.17 -7.89
CA GLN A 180 10.84 -18.06 -7.98
C GLN A 180 10.53 -19.51 -7.52
N GLN A 181 9.81 -19.64 -6.40
CA GLN A 181 9.39 -20.94 -5.88
C GLN A 181 8.35 -21.63 -6.78
N LEU A 182 7.46 -20.85 -7.41
CA LEU A 182 6.49 -21.38 -8.36
C LEU A 182 7.16 -21.88 -9.65
N ASP A 183 8.18 -21.19 -10.12
CA ASP A 183 8.92 -21.57 -11.33
C ASP A 183 9.90 -22.70 -11.07
N SER A 184 10.63 -22.65 -9.97
CA SER A 184 11.66 -23.62 -9.57
C SER A 184 11.64 -23.86 -8.05
N PRO A 185 10.76 -24.75 -7.56
CA PRO A 185 10.64 -25.06 -6.14
C PRO A 185 11.96 -25.51 -5.52
N SER A 186 12.42 -24.83 -4.47
CA SER A 186 13.63 -25.23 -3.71
C SER A 186 13.38 -26.51 -2.92
N ASN A 187 14.46 -27.16 -2.46
CA ASN A 187 14.36 -28.36 -1.62
C ASN A 187 13.51 -28.10 -0.37
N ASP A 188 13.71 -26.96 0.28
CA ASP A 188 13.00 -26.63 1.52
C ASP A 188 11.51 -26.31 1.26
N PHE A 189 11.21 -25.70 0.13
CA PHE A 189 9.83 -25.48 -0.29
C PHE A 189 9.12 -26.81 -0.53
N VAL A 190 9.74 -27.77 -1.21
CA VAL A 190 9.18 -29.11 -1.41
C VAL A 190 9.01 -29.85 -0.08
N LYS A 191 10.01 -29.77 0.83
CA LYS A 191 9.90 -30.38 2.18
C LYS A 191 8.75 -29.80 2.98
N LEU A 192 8.54 -28.47 2.91
CA LEU A 192 7.44 -27.78 3.60
C LEU A 192 6.07 -28.35 3.16
N PHE A 193 5.86 -28.50 1.87
CA PHE A 193 4.61 -29.05 1.34
C PHE A 193 4.43 -30.54 1.61
N LEU A 194 5.51 -31.32 1.70
CA LEU A 194 5.46 -32.73 2.06
C LEU A 194 5.20 -32.98 3.56
N GLN A 195 5.48 -32.00 4.41
CA GLN A 195 5.44 -32.17 5.87
C GLN A 195 4.10 -32.69 6.41
N PRO A 196 2.92 -32.23 5.96
CA PRO A 196 1.64 -32.63 6.53
C PRO A 196 1.24 -34.09 6.26
N PHE A 197 1.69 -34.69 5.14
CA PHE A 197 1.18 -35.98 4.67
C PHE A 197 2.26 -37.04 4.37
N TYR A 198 3.54 -36.66 4.20
CA TYR A 198 4.61 -37.58 3.95
C TYR A 198 5.41 -37.90 5.24
N LYS A 199 5.21 -39.11 5.80
CA LYS A 199 5.80 -39.51 7.08
C LYS A 199 7.23 -40.08 6.95
N GLY A 200 7.68 -40.38 5.72
CA GLY A 200 9.03 -40.94 5.47
C GLY A 200 10.13 -39.88 5.52
N ALA A 201 11.38 -40.35 5.46
CA ALA A 201 12.55 -39.48 5.38
C ALA A 201 12.52 -38.69 4.05
N LYS A 202 12.67 -37.37 4.14
CA LYS A 202 12.66 -36.45 3.00
C LYS A 202 14.05 -36.36 2.38
N THR A 203 14.52 -37.51 1.84
CA THR A 203 15.83 -37.61 1.16
C THR A 203 15.84 -36.82 -0.14
N GLN A 204 17.02 -36.57 -0.70
CA GLN A 204 17.16 -35.87 -1.99
C GLN A 204 16.36 -36.56 -3.10
N ALA A 205 16.42 -37.93 -3.16
CA ALA A 205 15.65 -38.70 -4.14
C ALA A 205 14.12 -38.48 -4.01
N VAL A 206 13.62 -38.38 -2.78
CA VAL A 206 12.20 -38.11 -2.52
C VAL A 206 11.86 -36.67 -2.96
N ILE A 207 12.70 -35.71 -2.65
CA ILE A 207 12.50 -34.32 -3.05
C ILE A 207 12.46 -34.20 -4.58
N GLU A 208 13.41 -34.78 -5.28
CA GLU A 208 13.48 -34.77 -6.75
C GLU A 208 12.24 -35.42 -7.39
N LYS A 209 11.73 -36.49 -6.80
CA LYS A 209 10.47 -37.14 -7.24
C LYS A 209 9.27 -36.23 -7.09
N PHE A 210 9.14 -35.54 -5.96
CA PHE A 210 7.94 -34.74 -5.65
C PHE A 210 7.99 -33.30 -6.20
N ARG A 211 9.15 -32.77 -6.54
CA ARG A 211 9.31 -31.41 -7.09
C ARG A 211 8.44 -31.16 -8.33
N PRO A 212 8.47 -31.99 -9.40
CA PRO A 212 7.64 -31.79 -10.57
C PRO A 212 6.15 -31.95 -10.25
N ILE A 213 5.79 -32.84 -9.33
CA ILE A 213 4.40 -33.05 -8.91
C ILE A 213 3.88 -31.80 -8.22
N LEU A 214 4.65 -31.24 -7.25
CA LEU A 214 4.29 -30.00 -6.56
C LEU A 214 4.16 -28.83 -7.54
N LYS A 215 5.12 -28.67 -8.46
CA LYS A 215 5.06 -27.64 -9.49
C LYS A 215 3.80 -27.75 -10.36
N GLY A 216 3.44 -28.97 -10.76
CA GLY A 216 2.22 -29.27 -11.51
C GLY A 216 0.95 -28.88 -10.74
N ALA A 217 0.84 -29.35 -9.49
CA ALA A 217 -0.30 -29.07 -8.63
C ALA A 217 -0.50 -27.58 -8.34
N ILE A 218 0.59 -26.83 -8.11
CA ILE A 218 0.51 -25.38 -7.93
C ILE A 218 0.00 -24.68 -9.21
N LYS A 219 0.54 -25.08 -10.38
CA LYS A 219 0.15 -24.50 -11.67
C LYS A 219 -1.34 -24.79 -11.96
N GLU A 220 -1.79 -26.00 -11.69
CA GLU A 220 -3.17 -26.41 -11.83
C GLU A 220 -4.09 -25.60 -10.91
N TYR A 221 -3.78 -25.53 -9.62
CA TYR A 221 -4.54 -24.74 -8.64
C TYR A 221 -4.65 -23.25 -9.01
N ILE A 222 -3.54 -22.64 -9.48
CA ILE A 222 -3.57 -21.25 -9.94
C ILE A 222 -4.47 -21.12 -11.18
N SER A 223 -4.38 -22.06 -12.14
CA SER A 223 -5.18 -22.03 -13.35
C SER A 223 -6.67 -22.20 -13.04
N GLU A 224 -7.02 -23.11 -12.15
CA GLU A 224 -8.40 -23.29 -11.67
C GLU A 224 -8.92 -22.01 -11.01
N THR A 225 -8.16 -21.45 -10.07
CA THR A 225 -8.53 -20.20 -9.37
C THR A 225 -8.72 -19.03 -10.34
N VAL A 226 -7.88 -18.91 -11.36
CA VAL A 226 -7.99 -17.85 -12.38
C VAL A 226 -9.19 -18.13 -13.29
N ASN A 227 -9.37 -19.38 -13.74
CA ASN A 227 -10.50 -19.75 -14.58
C ASN A 227 -11.84 -19.52 -13.88
N ASP A 228 -11.95 -19.87 -12.60
CA ASP A 228 -13.14 -19.62 -11.80
C ASP A 228 -13.44 -18.11 -11.71
N ARG A 229 -12.41 -17.27 -11.51
CA ARG A 229 -12.56 -15.81 -11.51
C ARG A 229 -12.94 -15.26 -12.87
N ILE A 230 -12.35 -15.77 -13.97
CA ILE A 230 -12.67 -15.36 -15.34
C ILE A 230 -14.10 -15.80 -15.70
N LYS A 231 -14.48 -17.04 -15.38
CA LYS A 231 -15.83 -17.56 -15.60
C LYS A 231 -16.84 -16.69 -14.88
N PHE A 232 -16.57 -16.39 -13.63
CA PHE A 232 -17.39 -15.48 -12.83
C PHE A 232 -17.46 -14.06 -13.43
N ALA A 233 -16.32 -13.49 -13.88
CA ALA A 233 -16.28 -12.18 -14.53
C ALA A 233 -17.01 -12.18 -15.88
N LEU A 234 -16.94 -13.26 -16.66
CA LEU A 234 -17.66 -13.41 -17.92
C LEU A 234 -19.17 -13.59 -17.71
N GLU A 235 -19.56 -14.35 -16.71
CA GLU A 235 -20.96 -14.47 -16.28
C GLU A 235 -21.51 -13.10 -15.82
N SER A 236 -20.67 -12.28 -15.15
CA SER A 236 -20.99 -10.90 -14.79
C SER A 236 -20.94 -9.92 -15.98
N ALA A 237 -20.11 -10.15 -16.99
CA ALA A 237 -19.94 -9.28 -18.16
C ALA A 237 -20.93 -9.55 -19.29
N SER A 238 -21.61 -10.69 -19.31
CA SER A 238 -22.76 -10.95 -20.19
C SER A 238 -24.02 -10.18 -19.74
N ALA A 239 -23.97 -9.57 -18.56
CA ALA A 239 -24.89 -8.51 -18.16
C ALA A 239 -24.28 -7.17 -18.57
N THR A 240 -24.95 -6.41 -19.43
CA THR A 240 -24.61 -5.09 -19.98
C THR A 240 -24.01 -4.13 -18.96
N PRO A 241 -23.00 -3.29 -19.34
CA PRO A 241 -22.38 -2.34 -18.43
C PRO A 241 -23.30 -1.12 -18.21
N ALA A 242 -24.11 -1.17 -17.16
CA ALA A 242 -24.74 0.02 -16.57
C ALA A 242 -25.26 -0.35 -15.18
N GLU A 243 -24.83 0.46 -14.18
CA GLU A 243 -25.37 0.52 -12.83
C GLU A 243 -24.85 -0.49 -11.82
N ASP A 244 -23.82 -0.06 -11.11
CA ASP A 244 -23.21 -0.69 -9.91
C ASP A 244 -24.18 -0.80 -8.69
N ASP A 245 -25.44 -0.38 -8.87
CA ASP A 245 -26.51 -0.37 -7.84
C ASP A 245 -27.73 -1.26 -8.19
N ARG A 246 -27.69 -2.05 -9.26
CA ARG A 246 -28.84 -2.93 -9.60
C ARG A 246 -28.73 -4.24 -8.88
N ILE A 247 -29.74 -4.49 -8.06
CA ILE A 247 -30.06 -5.81 -7.50
C ILE A 247 -30.46 -6.71 -8.67
N SER A 248 -29.73 -7.83 -8.85
CA SER A 248 -29.90 -8.71 -10.01
C SER A 248 -30.80 -9.92 -9.75
N THR A 249 -31.04 -10.24 -8.47
CA THR A 249 -31.87 -11.39 -8.08
C THR A 249 -32.95 -11.02 -7.07
N GLU A 250 -34.02 -11.78 -7.04
CA GLU A 250 -35.13 -11.65 -6.08
C GLU A 250 -34.61 -11.82 -4.62
N GLU A 251 -33.71 -12.77 -4.41
CA GLU A 251 -33.08 -13.01 -3.09
C GLU A 251 -32.23 -11.83 -2.61
N GLU A 252 -31.57 -11.12 -3.50
CA GLU A 252 -30.80 -9.91 -3.16
C GLU A 252 -31.74 -8.78 -2.75
N TRP A 253 -32.81 -8.58 -3.51
CA TRP A 253 -33.83 -7.58 -3.20
C TRP A 253 -34.49 -7.85 -1.84
N GLU A 254 -34.87 -9.11 -1.58
CA GLU A 254 -35.41 -9.54 -0.30
C GLU A 254 -34.42 -9.28 0.83
N SER A 255 -33.13 -9.59 0.62
CA SER A 255 -32.08 -9.38 1.62
C SER A 255 -31.88 -7.89 1.96
N VAL A 256 -31.85 -7.00 0.95
CA VAL A 256 -31.72 -5.55 1.16
C VAL A 256 -32.93 -5.01 1.90
N THR A 257 -34.14 -5.45 1.49
CA THR A 257 -35.39 -5.01 2.10
C THR A 257 -35.47 -5.42 3.57
N LEU A 258 -35.14 -6.68 3.85
CA LEU A 258 -35.13 -7.24 5.19
C LEU A 258 -34.13 -6.52 6.12
N VAL A 259 -32.91 -6.26 5.64
CA VAL A 259 -31.92 -5.53 6.43
C VAL A 259 -32.33 -4.07 6.65
N LYS A 260 -32.94 -3.41 5.64
CA LYS A 260 -33.50 -2.06 5.79
C LYS A 260 -34.63 -2.02 6.83
N ASP A 261 -35.51 -3.01 6.87
CA ASP A 261 -36.59 -3.10 7.84
C ASP A 261 -36.06 -3.35 9.26
N ILE A 262 -35.04 -4.21 9.42
CA ILE A 262 -34.34 -4.41 10.70
C ILE A 262 -33.72 -3.10 11.19
N LEU A 263 -33.15 -2.31 10.33
CA LEU A 263 -32.45 -1.08 10.67
C LEU A 263 -33.37 0.15 10.81
N ARG A 264 -34.59 0.08 10.30
CA ARG A 264 -35.57 1.19 10.28
C ARG A 264 -35.78 1.91 11.62
N PRO A 265 -35.77 1.22 12.79
CA PRO A 265 -35.88 1.88 14.08
C PRO A 265 -34.62 2.68 14.49
N THR A 266 -33.47 2.46 13.82
CA THR A 266 -32.16 2.94 14.28
C THR A 266 -31.48 3.85 13.24
N VAL A 267 -31.70 3.62 11.95
CA VAL A 267 -31.06 4.32 10.83
C VAL A 267 -32.11 4.84 9.88
N HIS A 268 -31.95 6.09 9.41
CA HIS A 268 -32.83 6.62 8.38
C HIS A 268 -32.66 5.82 7.06
N PRO A 269 -33.74 5.38 6.39
CA PRO A 269 -33.64 4.52 5.19
C PRO A 269 -32.76 5.09 4.07
N GLU A 270 -32.69 6.42 3.93
CA GLU A 270 -31.84 7.11 2.94
C GLU A 270 -30.35 7.02 3.25
N ASP A 271 -29.98 6.77 4.52
CA ASP A 271 -28.60 6.58 4.92
C ASP A 271 -28.10 5.13 4.69
N ILE A 272 -28.99 4.21 4.29
CA ILE A 272 -28.67 2.82 4.01
C ILE A 272 -28.58 2.62 2.51
N SER A 273 -27.38 2.40 2.02
CA SER A 273 -27.09 2.02 0.63
C SER A 273 -26.64 0.57 0.54
N HIS A 274 -26.71 0.01 -0.63
CA HIS A 274 -26.18 -1.32 -0.92
C HIS A 274 -25.21 -1.24 -2.10
N LYS A 275 -24.30 -2.18 -2.15
CA LYS A 275 -23.37 -2.35 -3.25
C LYS A 275 -23.17 -3.83 -3.52
N GLN A 276 -23.48 -4.24 -4.74
CA GLN A 276 -23.20 -5.60 -5.18
C GLN A 276 -21.74 -5.72 -5.58
N THR A 277 -21.11 -6.79 -5.12
CA THR A 277 -19.78 -7.20 -5.57
C THR A 277 -19.87 -8.63 -6.05
N GLY A 278 -18.95 -9.04 -6.91
CA GLY A 278 -18.96 -10.39 -7.44
C GLY A 278 -18.95 -11.53 -6.40
N SER A 279 -18.79 -11.26 -5.11
CA SER A 279 -18.71 -12.27 -4.05
C SER A 279 -19.76 -12.11 -2.96
N TYR A 280 -20.34 -10.94 -2.81
CA TYR A 280 -21.34 -10.64 -1.76
C TYR A 280 -22.10 -9.35 -2.06
N LEU A 281 -23.28 -9.25 -1.48
CA LEU A 281 -24.07 -8.03 -1.39
C LEU A 281 -23.64 -7.29 -0.10
N ALA A 282 -23.13 -6.07 -0.22
CA ALA A 282 -22.73 -5.25 0.93
C ALA A 282 -23.83 -4.22 1.26
N ILE A 283 -24.20 -4.11 2.54
CA ILE A 283 -25.07 -3.05 3.05
C ILE A 283 -24.19 -2.02 3.76
N LEU A 284 -24.29 -0.76 3.37
CA LEU A 284 -23.38 0.31 3.73
C LEU A 284 -24.13 1.46 4.42
N TYR A 285 -23.44 2.19 5.31
CA TYR A 285 -23.92 3.43 5.88
C TYR A 285 -23.39 4.62 5.08
N LYS A 286 -24.32 5.48 4.59
CA LYS A 286 -24.03 6.69 3.78
C LYS A 286 -23.11 6.43 2.59
N ASN A 287 -23.37 5.36 1.87
CA ASN A 287 -22.61 4.95 0.68
C ASN A 287 -21.09 4.85 0.88
N ASN A 288 -20.65 4.52 2.10
CA ASN A 288 -19.24 4.47 2.45
C ASN A 288 -18.80 3.01 2.66
N SER A 289 -17.97 2.48 1.76
CA SER A 289 -17.46 1.11 1.82
C SER A 289 -16.62 0.76 3.08
N ARG A 290 -16.10 1.78 3.78
CA ARG A 290 -15.44 1.60 5.10
C ARG A 290 -16.43 1.51 6.27
N LYS A 291 -17.70 1.86 6.04
CA LYS A 291 -18.80 1.81 7.01
C LYS A 291 -19.82 0.75 6.61
N TRP A 292 -19.33 -0.46 6.32
CA TRP A 292 -20.20 -1.58 5.99
C TRP A 292 -20.88 -2.13 7.25
N ILE A 293 -22.21 -2.31 7.14
CA ILE A 293 -23.07 -2.80 8.23
C ILE A 293 -23.08 -4.33 8.23
N CYS A 294 -23.32 -4.92 7.08
CA CYS A 294 -23.21 -6.36 6.83
C CYS A 294 -22.84 -6.66 5.39
N ARG A 295 -22.40 -7.88 5.15
CA ARG A 295 -22.22 -8.47 3.81
C ARG A 295 -22.94 -9.79 3.76
N ILE A 296 -23.59 -10.08 2.66
CA ILE A 296 -24.40 -11.29 2.47
C ILE A 296 -23.88 -12.02 1.24
N ASN A 297 -23.34 -13.22 1.44
CA ASN A 297 -22.92 -14.07 0.36
C ASN A 297 -24.07 -15.04 0.04
N LEU A 298 -24.74 -14.81 -1.09
CA LEU A 298 -25.85 -15.62 -1.59
C LEU A 298 -25.42 -16.61 -2.68
N TYR A 299 -24.18 -16.50 -3.17
CA TYR A 299 -23.70 -17.20 -4.36
C TYR A 299 -22.89 -18.46 -4.05
N SER A 300 -22.56 -18.73 -2.80
CA SER A 300 -21.87 -19.96 -2.41
C SER A 300 -22.85 -21.08 -2.09
N LEU A 301 -22.39 -22.34 -2.18
CA LEU A 301 -23.16 -23.51 -1.76
C LEU A 301 -23.73 -23.40 -0.34
N GLN A 302 -23.02 -22.66 0.54
CA GLN A 302 -23.50 -22.29 1.85
C GLN A 302 -23.62 -20.76 1.91
N LYS A 303 -24.84 -20.27 1.90
CA LYS A 303 -25.13 -18.85 2.08
C LYS A 303 -24.61 -18.37 3.44
N THR A 304 -24.06 -17.15 3.51
CA THR A 304 -23.39 -16.67 4.71
C THR A 304 -23.67 -15.19 4.93
N LEU A 305 -24.12 -14.84 6.13
CA LEU A 305 -24.15 -13.47 6.61
C LEU A 305 -22.80 -13.14 7.29
N ILE A 306 -22.19 -12.01 6.94
CA ILE A 306 -20.92 -11.54 7.47
C ILE A 306 -21.16 -10.22 8.19
N LEU A 307 -20.80 -10.14 9.46
CA LEU A 307 -20.93 -8.96 10.31
C LEU A 307 -19.57 -8.51 10.84
N PRO A 308 -19.32 -7.20 11.02
CA PRO A 308 -18.10 -6.72 11.65
C PRO A 308 -18.19 -6.87 13.18
N ASP A 309 -17.11 -7.36 13.80
CA ASP A 309 -16.91 -7.26 15.24
C ASP A 309 -16.51 -5.84 15.67
N GLU A 310 -16.20 -5.63 16.95
CA GLU A 310 -15.75 -4.33 17.49
C GLU A 310 -14.46 -3.82 16.87
N ASN A 311 -13.62 -4.71 16.34
CA ASN A 311 -12.36 -4.42 15.69
C ASN A 311 -12.46 -4.43 14.15
N LYS A 312 -13.69 -4.49 13.59
CA LYS A 312 -14.02 -4.65 12.17
C LYS A 312 -13.53 -5.96 11.56
N LYS A 313 -13.25 -6.99 12.38
CA LYS A 313 -12.96 -8.33 11.90
C LYS A 313 -14.25 -9.01 11.46
N GLU A 314 -14.20 -9.77 10.37
CA GLU A 314 -15.36 -10.46 9.81
C GLU A 314 -15.77 -11.65 10.69
N MET A 315 -17.02 -11.62 11.16
CA MET A 315 -17.70 -12.74 11.80
C MET A 315 -18.68 -13.33 10.82
N ARG A 316 -18.59 -14.63 10.55
CA ARG A 316 -19.38 -15.33 9.53
C ARG A 316 -20.41 -16.22 10.16
N TYR A 317 -21.66 -16.05 9.72
CA TYR A 317 -22.83 -16.79 10.19
C TYR A 317 -23.46 -17.53 9.02
N PRO A 318 -23.54 -18.88 9.04
CA PRO A 318 -24.20 -19.64 7.99
C PRO A 318 -25.72 -19.36 8.04
N ILE A 319 -26.32 -19.17 6.86
CA ILE A 319 -27.77 -19.03 6.68
C ILE A 319 -28.23 -20.00 5.60
N GLU A 320 -29.42 -20.54 5.72
CA GLU A 320 -30.01 -21.44 4.72
C GLU A 320 -30.82 -20.64 3.68
N ASN A 321 -31.53 -19.61 4.16
CA ASN A 321 -32.37 -18.75 3.34
C ASN A 321 -32.29 -17.29 3.82
N VAL A 322 -32.83 -16.37 3.04
CA VAL A 322 -32.78 -14.93 3.32
C VAL A 322 -33.48 -14.57 4.64
N SER A 323 -34.56 -15.26 4.98
CA SER A 323 -35.30 -14.98 6.22
C SER A 323 -34.49 -15.30 7.49
N ASP A 324 -33.44 -16.12 7.42
CA ASP A 324 -32.55 -16.39 8.55
C ASP A 324 -31.76 -15.15 9.01
N ILE A 325 -31.62 -14.13 8.16
CA ILE A 325 -30.99 -12.86 8.50
C ILE A 325 -31.70 -12.19 9.68
N GLN A 326 -33.02 -12.41 9.84
CA GLN A 326 -33.81 -11.89 10.95
C GLN A 326 -33.30 -12.40 12.32
N LYS A 327 -32.71 -13.58 12.39
CA LYS A 327 -32.13 -14.15 13.63
C LYS A 327 -30.97 -13.30 14.17
N TYR A 328 -30.35 -12.51 13.29
CA TYR A 328 -29.18 -11.67 13.59
C TYR A 328 -29.51 -10.18 13.62
N ALA A 329 -30.79 -9.82 13.82
CA ALA A 329 -31.27 -8.45 13.82
C ALA A 329 -30.57 -7.57 14.89
N SER A 330 -30.28 -8.13 16.07
CA SER A 330 -29.56 -7.45 17.15
C SER A 330 -28.13 -7.10 16.77
N GLU A 331 -27.40 -8.01 16.15
CA GLU A 331 -26.02 -7.86 15.71
C GLU A 331 -25.91 -6.88 14.55
N ILE A 332 -26.83 -6.95 13.58
CA ILE A 332 -26.93 -6.00 12.47
C ILE A 332 -27.17 -4.58 12.99
N THR A 333 -28.10 -4.44 13.95
CA THR A 333 -28.38 -3.14 14.59
C THR A 333 -27.19 -2.63 15.38
N ALA A 334 -26.49 -3.48 16.12
CA ALA A 334 -25.29 -3.12 16.85
C ALA A 334 -24.16 -2.67 15.92
N ALA A 335 -23.99 -3.33 14.76
CA ALA A 335 -23.02 -2.94 13.74
C ALA A 335 -23.32 -1.54 13.17
N ALA A 336 -24.58 -1.23 12.90
CA ALA A 336 -25.02 0.08 12.41
C ALA A 336 -24.83 1.20 13.44
N ARG A 337 -25.18 0.96 14.71
CA ARG A 337 -25.02 1.94 15.81
C ARG A 337 -23.59 2.45 15.97
N ARG A 338 -22.58 1.63 15.71
CA ARG A 338 -21.17 2.03 15.77
C ARG A 338 -20.81 3.17 14.82
N TYR A 339 -21.60 3.39 13.76
CA TYR A 339 -21.37 4.46 12.79
C TYR A 339 -22.22 5.71 13.06
N ILE A 340 -23.25 5.60 13.89
CA ILE A 340 -24.21 6.66 14.20
C ILE A 340 -23.83 7.35 15.52
N GLU A 341 -23.45 6.57 16.54
CA GLU A 341 -23.04 7.10 17.84
C GLU A 341 -21.62 7.67 17.78
N PRO A 342 -21.33 8.84 18.37
CA PRO A 342 -19.97 9.34 18.46
C PRO A 342 -19.13 8.33 19.26
N GLN A 343 -18.04 7.87 18.68
CA GLN A 343 -17.14 6.92 19.34
C GLN A 343 -16.64 7.53 20.65
N LYS A 344 -16.99 6.93 21.77
CA LYS A 344 -16.36 7.25 23.07
C LYS A 344 -14.85 6.99 22.92
N PRO A 345 -13.97 7.89 23.38
CA PRO A 345 -12.54 7.64 23.34
C PRO A 345 -12.24 6.32 24.06
N LYS A 346 -11.44 5.46 23.42
CA LYS A 346 -10.99 4.19 24.02
C LYS A 346 -10.38 4.49 25.39
N LYS A 347 -10.90 3.86 26.47
CA LYS A 347 -10.24 3.89 27.77
C LYS A 347 -8.81 3.40 27.60
N GLN A 348 -7.85 4.23 27.98
CA GLN A 348 -6.45 3.83 28.07
C GLN A 348 -6.33 2.64 29.02
N GLU A 349 -5.82 1.53 28.56
CA GLU A 349 -5.41 0.42 29.42
C GLU A 349 -4.18 0.84 30.20
N PHE A 350 -4.32 0.91 31.51
CA PHE A 350 -3.21 1.11 32.43
C PHE A 350 -2.52 -0.24 32.66
N LEU A 351 -1.29 -0.35 32.25
CA LEU A 351 -0.44 -1.48 32.62
C LEU A 351 0.08 -1.27 34.05
N LEU A 352 -0.42 -2.08 34.98
CA LEU A 352 0.14 -2.20 36.33
C LEU A 352 1.51 -2.89 36.24
N THR A 353 2.57 -2.14 36.37
CA THR A 353 3.92 -2.68 36.52
C THR A 353 4.31 -2.77 37.99
N LYS A 354 5.36 -3.54 38.29
CA LYS A 354 5.91 -3.75 39.63
C LYS A 354 6.35 -2.44 40.32
N TRP A 355 6.26 -1.29 39.64
CA TRP A 355 6.77 0.04 40.05
C TRP A 355 5.70 1.15 40.02
N GLY A 356 4.43 0.81 39.86
CA GLY A 356 3.34 1.77 39.82
C GLY A 356 2.68 1.93 38.45
N THR A 357 1.64 2.72 38.36
CA THR A 357 0.89 3.04 37.13
C THR A 357 1.69 4.02 36.27
N TYR A 358 1.99 3.63 35.04
CA TYR A 358 2.59 4.51 34.01
C TYR A 358 1.50 4.90 33.00
N GLU A 359 1.28 6.20 32.84
CA GLU A 359 0.46 6.74 31.74
C GLU A 359 1.28 6.75 30.46
N MET A 360 0.82 6.09 29.40
CA MET A 360 1.44 6.23 28.09
C MET A 360 1.20 7.66 27.57
N PRO A 361 2.23 8.35 27.08
CA PRO A 361 2.07 9.71 26.56
C PRO A 361 1.22 9.70 25.31
N ASP A 362 0.24 10.61 25.26
CA ASP A 362 -0.57 10.91 24.09
C ASP A 362 0.38 11.41 22.96
N PRO A 363 0.39 10.80 21.77
CA PRO A 363 1.26 11.21 20.66
C PRO A 363 0.98 12.63 20.13
N TYR A 364 -0.11 13.28 20.58
CA TYR A 364 -0.45 14.66 20.20
C TYR A 364 -0.16 15.71 21.28
N ARG A 365 0.46 15.32 22.41
CA ARG A 365 0.79 16.28 23.46
C ARG A 365 2.06 17.05 23.11
N ILE A 366 1.89 18.28 22.67
CA ILE A 366 2.99 19.25 22.46
C ILE A 366 3.77 19.39 23.76
N HIS A 367 5.05 19.05 23.77
CA HIS A 367 5.96 19.28 24.87
C HIS A 367 6.20 20.78 25.05
N LEU A 368 5.44 21.43 25.92
CA LEU A 368 5.86 22.68 26.51
C LEU A 368 7.02 22.38 27.47
N LYS A 369 8.23 22.72 27.05
CA LYS A 369 9.42 22.69 27.91
C LYS A 369 9.14 23.54 29.14
N LYS A 370 8.96 22.89 30.30
CA LYS A 370 9.02 23.59 31.59
C LYS A 370 10.48 24.05 31.79
N GLY A 371 10.68 25.34 31.77
CA GLY A 371 11.93 25.94 32.17
C GLY A 371 12.30 25.60 33.63
N PRO A 372 13.56 25.72 34.01
CA PRO A 372 14.03 25.32 35.34
C PRO A 372 13.31 26.10 36.44
N ARG A 373 12.71 25.38 37.40
CA ARG A 373 12.17 25.96 38.63
C ARG A 373 13.35 26.57 39.40
N LYS A 374 13.35 27.88 39.56
CA LYS A 374 14.19 28.55 40.53
C LYS A 374 13.69 28.16 41.92
N ASP A 375 14.56 27.56 42.70
CA ASP A 375 14.37 27.35 44.14
C ASP A 375 14.17 28.68 44.86
N LEU A 376 12.94 28.93 45.31
CA LEU A 376 12.59 29.97 46.26
C LEU A 376 12.61 29.35 47.65
N ARG A 377 13.79 29.15 48.22
CA ARG A 377 13.96 29.00 49.68
C ARG A 377 15.02 29.96 50.17
N LYS A 378 14.60 30.71 51.18
CA LYS A 378 15.35 31.63 52.06
C LYS A 378 15.41 33.09 51.61
N ILE A 379 14.46 33.83 52.06
CA ILE A 379 14.71 35.15 52.59
C ILE A 379 14.20 35.07 54.04
N ASP A 380 15.15 34.91 54.98
CA ASP A 380 14.93 35.07 56.40
C ASP A 380 14.76 36.55 56.73
N THR A 381 13.78 36.80 57.58
CA THR A 381 13.52 38.03 58.28
C THR A 381 14.68 38.38 59.23
N ALA A 382 15.24 39.57 59.07
CA ALA A 382 15.84 40.29 60.20
C ALA A 382 15.98 41.79 59.87
N LYS A 383 15.21 42.59 60.65
CA LYS A 383 15.22 44.01 60.96
C LYS A 383 14.74 44.99 59.91
#